data_214e0ec85058d309bbf7a499a9cb1f29
#
_entry.id   214e0ec85058d309bbf7a499a9cb1f29
#
_cell.length_a   1.000
_cell.length_b   1.000
_cell.length_c   1.000
_cell.angle_alpha   90.00
_cell.angle_beta   90.00
_cell.angle_gamma   90.00
#
_symmetry.space_group_name_H-M   'P 1'
#
loop_
_entity.id
_entity.type
_entity.pdbx_description
1 polymer ?
#
loop_
_entity_poly.entity_id
_entity_poly.type
_entity_poly.pdbx_seq_one_letter_code
_entity_poly.pdbx_strand_id
1 'polypeptide(L)'
;YAGINIGNTLEACDNKNKIASETLWGNPKVSEAYIKGLKALGFNAVRIPCAWDYYIMNPSTYEIDAAWLDRVSEVVGYCVANDMYAIVNIHWDGGWLEESITHGYSSEVDAKQKAIWTQIANKLNAYDEHLLFAGCNEPGQQDQGNVGTSAIDVILKYEQTFIDAVRATGGNNASRCLIVQGPYTNIDKTVNDYTMPKDEVPDRLMVEVHFYDPYQFTMMNHDET
;
A
#
# COMPACT_ATOMS: atom_id res chain seq x y z
N TYR A 1 -10.23 -0.62 -16.31
CA TYR A 1 -10.85 -0.24 -15.04
C TYR A 1 -10.65 1.24 -14.78
N ALA A 2 -11.62 1.88 -14.14
CA ALA A 2 -11.53 3.25 -13.67
C ALA A 2 -11.50 3.22 -12.13
N GLY A 3 -10.39 3.66 -11.54
CA GLY A 3 -10.20 3.64 -10.09
C GLY A 3 -10.15 5.03 -9.49
N ILE A 4 -10.34 5.09 -8.18
CA ILE A 4 -10.15 6.30 -7.38
C ILE A 4 -9.36 5.97 -6.11
N ASN A 5 -8.47 6.88 -5.71
CA ASN A 5 -7.76 6.78 -4.44
C ASN A 5 -8.57 7.52 -3.36
N ILE A 6 -8.93 6.84 -2.28
CA ILE A 6 -9.63 7.46 -1.14
C ILE A 6 -8.63 8.00 -0.12
N GLY A 7 -7.78 8.94 -0.58
CA GLY A 7 -6.72 9.55 0.22
C GLY A 7 -7.22 10.43 1.36
N ASN A 8 -6.30 10.75 2.28
CA ASN A 8 -6.52 11.53 3.50
C ASN A 8 -7.53 10.88 4.46
N THR A 9 -7.54 9.54 4.50
CA THR A 9 -8.43 8.75 5.34
C THR A 9 -7.63 7.71 6.17
N LEU A 10 -7.59 6.44 5.77
CA LEU A 10 -7.01 5.37 6.57
C LEU A 10 -5.47 5.46 6.69
N GLU A 11 -4.80 6.22 5.84
CA GLU A 11 -3.36 6.46 5.90
C GLU A 11 -2.97 7.66 6.78
N ALA A 12 -3.95 8.44 7.23
CA ALA A 12 -3.67 9.69 7.93
C ALA A 12 -2.92 9.45 9.26
N CYS A 13 -1.70 9.96 9.35
CA CYS A 13 -0.83 9.83 10.51
C CYS A 13 -0.04 11.11 10.79
N ASP A 14 0.47 11.23 12.02
CA ASP A 14 1.32 12.33 12.49
C ASP A 14 2.56 11.76 13.18
N ASN A 15 3.71 11.85 12.51
CA ASN A 15 4.99 11.37 13.01
C ASN A 15 5.46 12.10 14.28
N LYS A 16 5.13 13.39 14.40
CA LYS A 16 5.55 14.20 15.53
C LYS A 16 4.85 13.76 16.83
N ASN A 17 3.56 13.49 16.73
CA ASN A 17 2.75 13.08 17.86
C ASN A 17 2.60 11.56 17.97
N LYS A 18 3.13 10.81 16.99
CA LYS A 18 3.06 9.33 16.90
C LYS A 18 1.64 8.80 17.01
N ILE A 19 0.74 9.36 16.24
CA ILE A 19 -0.67 8.99 16.19
C ILE A 19 -1.12 8.76 14.74
N ALA A 20 -2.10 7.90 14.57
CA ALA A 20 -2.85 7.77 13.33
C ALA A 20 -4.35 7.73 13.64
N SER A 21 -5.15 8.25 12.73
CA SER A 21 -6.60 8.21 12.81
C SER A 21 -7.19 8.51 11.44
N GLU A 22 -8.18 7.75 11.05
CA GLU A 22 -8.89 7.92 9.76
C GLU A 22 -9.38 9.35 9.48
N THR A 23 -9.54 10.17 10.51
CA THR A 23 -10.03 11.55 10.40
C THR A 23 -8.98 12.61 10.70
N LEU A 24 -7.73 12.21 10.88
CA LEU A 24 -6.67 13.10 11.38
C LEU A 24 -6.39 14.27 10.43
N TRP A 25 -6.49 14.05 9.14
CA TRP A 25 -6.25 15.08 8.13
C TRP A 25 -7.54 15.78 7.63
N GLY A 26 -8.65 15.64 8.39
CA GLY A 26 -9.87 16.42 8.21
C GLY A 26 -10.95 15.77 7.34
N ASN A 27 -10.70 14.64 6.71
CA ASN A 27 -11.73 13.90 6.00
C ASN A 27 -12.64 13.13 6.98
N PRO A 28 -13.91 12.94 6.64
CA PRO A 28 -14.80 12.09 7.40
C PRO A 28 -14.42 10.62 7.24
N LYS A 29 -14.87 9.78 8.16
CA LYS A 29 -14.73 8.33 8.02
C LYS A 29 -15.36 7.83 6.72
N VAL A 30 -14.67 6.91 6.05
CA VAL A 30 -15.19 6.24 4.86
C VAL A 30 -16.47 5.48 5.20
N SER A 31 -17.53 5.71 4.46
CA SER A 31 -18.83 5.07 4.67
C SER A 31 -19.22 4.21 3.46
N GLU A 32 -20.08 3.22 3.69
CA GLU A 32 -20.66 2.44 2.60
C GLU A 32 -21.41 3.32 1.58
N ALA A 33 -22.09 4.36 2.07
CA ALA A 33 -22.79 5.31 1.20
C ALA A 33 -21.83 6.07 0.28
N TYR A 34 -20.64 6.41 0.75
CA TYR A 34 -19.59 7.02 -0.05
C TYR A 34 -19.12 6.08 -1.16
N ILE A 35 -18.82 4.81 -0.83
CA ILE A 35 -18.41 3.80 -1.82
C ILE A 35 -19.50 3.55 -2.86
N LYS A 36 -20.79 3.47 -2.45
CA LYS A 36 -21.92 3.38 -3.37
C LYS A 36 -22.03 4.59 -4.30
N GLY A 37 -21.73 5.78 -3.78
CA GLY A 37 -21.65 7.00 -4.58
C GLY A 37 -20.56 6.93 -5.65
N LEU A 38 -19.37 6.42 -5.31
CA LEU A 38 -18.28 6.22 -6.27
C LEU A 38 -18.67 5.21 -7.37
N LYS A 39 -19.30 4.10 -7.00
CA LYS A 39 -19.82 3.12 -7.98
C LYS A 39 -20.84 3.75 -8.93
N ALA A 40 -21.75 4.57 -8.41
CA ALA A 40 -22.75 5.27 -9.21
C ALA A 40 -22.15 6.28 -10.20
N LEU A 41 -20.96 6.84 -9.88
CA LEU A 41 -20.18 7.70 -10.76
C LEU A 41 -19.38 6.94 -11.83
N GLY A 42 -19.43 5.60 -11.82
CA GLY A 42 -18.78 4.74 -12.81
C GLY A 42 -17.40 4.19 -12.40
N PHE A 43 -16.93 4.47 -11.18
CA PHE A 43 -15.72 3.84 -10.67
C PHE A 43 -15.97 2.36 -10.38
N ASN A 44 -14.97 1.52 -10.66
CA ASN A 44 -15.02 0.08 -10.40
C ASN A 44 -13.79 -0.44 -9.63
N ALA A 45 -12.90 0.44 -9.20
CA ALA A 45 -11.79 0.13 -8.31
C ALA A 45 -11.57 1.27 -7.30
N VAL A 46 -11.18 0.91 -6.07
CA VAL A 46 -10.86 1.85 -5.00
C VAL A 46 -9.49 1.50 -4.43
N ARG A 47 -8.53 2.42 -4.49
CA ARG A 47 -7.29 2.30 -3.74
C ARG A 47 -7.51 2.86 -2.34
N ILE A 48 -7.20 2.04 -1.35
CA ILE A 48 -7.40 2.29 0.08
C ILE A 48 -6.01 2.40 0.73
N PRO A 49 -5.41 3.60 0.74
CA PRO A 49 -4.14 3.79 1.43
C PRO A 49 -4.32 3.58 2.93
N CYS A 50 -3.37 2.87 3.58
CA CYS A 50 -3.48 2.53 5.00
C CYS A 50 -2.17 2.79 5.76
N ALA A 51 -2.30 3.36 6.96
CA ALA A 51 -1.25 3.39 7.97
C ALA A 51 -1.37 2.18 8.90
N TRP A 52 -0.23 1.68 9.37
CA TRP A 52 -0.16 0.49 10.23
C TRP A 52 0.73 0.70 11.44
N ASP A 53 1.82 1.49 11.32
CA ASP A 53 2.85 1.61 12.33
C ASP A 53 2.31 2.10 13.69
N TYR A 54 1.49 3.15 13.67
CA TYR A 54 0.92 3.71 14.90
C TYR A 54 -0.25 2.90 15.47
N TYR A 55 -0.64 1.81 14.81
CA TYR A 55 -1.60 0.82 15.32
C TYR A 55 -0.93 -0.45 15.85
N ILE A 56 0.41 -0.46 15.96
CA ILE A 56 1.14 -1.58 16.57
C ILE A 56 0.99 -1.51 18.09
N MET A 57 0.36 -2.52 18.66
CA MET A 57 0.13 -2.65 20.09
C MET A 57 1.29 -3.27 20.85
N ASN A 58 2.09 -4.10 20.18
CA ASN A 58 3.25 -4.76 20.74
C ASN A 58 4.46 -4.62 19.80
N PRO A 59 5.44 -3.76 20.13
CA PRO A 59 6.62 -3.53 19.27
C PRO A 59 7.51 -4.77 19.08
N SER A 60 7.45 -5.75 20.00
CA SER A 60 8.28 -6.96 19.89
C SER A 60 7.73 -7.98 18.90
N THR A 61 6.43 -7.99 18.67
CA THR A 61 5.73 -8.92 17.76
C THR A 61 5.13 -8.21 16.55
N TYR A 62 5.13 -6.87 16.55
CA TYR A 62 4.45 -6.03 15.57
C TYR A 62 2.94 -6.34 15.47
N GLU A 63 2.32 -6.73 16.59
CA GLU A 63 0.89 -7.01 16.65
C GLU A 63 0.08 -5.75 16.40
N ILE A 64 -0.79 -5.79 15.39
CA ILE A 64 -1.66 -4.68 14.99
C ILE A 64 -2.93 -4.70 15.85
N ASP A 65 -3.44 -3.53 16.21
CA ASP A 65 -4.75 -3.37 16.86
C ASP A 65 -5.84 -4.09 16.05
N ALA A 66 -6.50 -5.03 16.70
CA ALA A 66 -7.57 -5.82 16.09
C ALA A 66 -8.73 -4.95 15.59
N ALA A 67 -9.05 -3.86 16.32
CA ALA A 67 -10.09 -2.92 15.90
C ALA A 67 -9.72 -2.17 14.62
N TRP A 68 -8.43 -1.89 14.42
CA TRP A 68 -7.94 -1.29 13.17
C TRP A 68 -8.01 -2.29 12.00
N LEU A 69 -7.58 -3.52 12.20
CA LEU A 69 -7.74 -4.58 11.19
C LEU A 69 -9.22 -4.79 10.83
N ASP A 70 -10.12 -4.76 11.83
CA ASP A 70 -11.58 -4.83 11.60
C ASP A 70 -12.06 -3.65 10.77
N ARG A 71 -11.57 -2.43 11.04
CA ARG A 71 -11.96 -1.23 10.30
C ARG A 71 -11.51 -1.27 8.84
N VAL A 72 -10.27 -1.67 8.57
CA VAL A 72 -9.80 -1.84 7.20
C VAL A 72 -10.61 -2.92 6.47
N SER A 73 -10.89 -4.04 7.13
CA SER A 73 -11.75 -5.11 6.59
C SER A 73 -13.15 -4.60 6.26
N GLU A 74 -13.74 -3.77 7.11
CA GLU A 74 -15.06 -3.16 6.88
C GLU A 74 -15.07 -2.31 5.60
N VAL A 75 -14.07 -1.46 5.38
CA VAL A 75 -13.96 -0.61 4.17
C VAL A 75 -13.76 -1.46 2.91
N VAL A 76 -12.91 -2.49 2.99
CA VAL A 76 -12.77 -3.48 1.91
C VAL A 76 -14.12 -4.14 1.61
N GLY A 77 -14.85 -4.52 2.65
CA GLY A 77 -16.19 -5.10 2.54
C GLY A 77 -17.18 -4.20 1.80
N TYR A 78 -17.13 -2.88 2.02
CA TYR A 78 -17.97 -1.94 1.27
C TYR A 78 -17.66 -1.97 -0.23
N CYS A 79 -16.39 -2.08 -0.62
CA CYS A 79 -16.01 -2.16 -2.03
C CYS A 79 -16.48 -3.46 -2.67
N VAL A 80 -16.14 -4.61 -2.06
CA VAL A 80 -16.46 -5.94 -2.59
C VAL A 80 -17.97 -6.16 -2.67
N ALA A 81 -18.73 -5.73 -1.65
CA ALA A 81 -20.20 -5.83 -1.65
C ALA A 81 -20.87 -4.98 -2.76
N ASN A 82 -20.17 -4.01 -3.31
CA ASN A 82 -20.64 -3.18 -4.43
C ASN A 82 -19.97 -3.57 -5.77
N ASP A 83 -19.42 -4.78 -5.88
CA ASP A 83 -18.76 -5.27 -7.10
C ASP A 83 -17.69 -4.28 -7.58
N MET A 84 -16.80 -3.88 -6.67
CA MET A 84 -15.66 -3.00 -6.92
C MET A 84 -14.38 -3.66 -6.42
N TYR A 85 -13.30 -3.47 -7.17
CA TYR A 85 -11.97 -3.86 -6.71
C TYR A 85 -11.49 -2.96 -5.58
N ALA A 86 -10.86 -3.55 -4.58
CA ALA A 86 -10.22 -2.86 -3.47
C ALA A 86 -8.71 -3.13 -3.51
N ILE A 87 -7.88 -2.09 -3.38
CA ILE A 87 -6.43 -2.20 -3.31
C ILE A 87 -5.98 -1.65 -1.95
N VAL A 88 -5.47 -2.52 -1.09
CA VAL A 88 -4.93 -2.17 0.23
C VAL A 88 -3.41 -2.17 0.19
N ASN A 89 -2.77 -1.17 0.80
CA ASN A 89 -1.32 -1.06 0.83
C ASN A 89 -0.77 -0.76 2.24
N ILE A 90 0.56 -0.76 2.37
CA ILE A 90 1.29 0.04 3.34
C ILE A 90 1.58 1.36 2.63
N HIS A 91 0.94 2.45 3.09
CA HIS A 91 1.16 3.77 2.49
C HIS A 91 2.45 4.39 3.03
N TRP A 92 2.61 5.73 2.97
CA TRP A 92 3.77 6.39 3.56
C TRP A 92 3.99 5.98 5.02
N ASP A 93 2.91 5.96 5.83
CA ASP A 93 2.88 5.37 7.18
C ASP A 93 4.06 5.82 8.06
N GLY A 94 4.39 7.12 7.95
CA GLY A 94 5.52 7.69 8.65
C GLY A 94 6.90 7.38 8.06
N GLY A 95 6.97 6.82 6.87
CA GLY A 95 8.21 6.58 6.11
C GLY A 95 9.00 5.34 6.56
N TRP A 96 8.52 4.59 7.57
CA TRP A 96 9.29 3.50 8.16
C TRP A 96 9.75 2.43 7.16
N LEU A 97 8.97 2.17 6.11
CA LEU A 97 9.30 1.23 5.05
C LEU A 97 9.94 1.93 3.85
N GLU A 98 9.22 2.86 3.21
CA GLU A 98 9.65 3.42 1.93
C GLU A 98 10.89 4.31 2.03
N GLU A 99 11.07 5.05 3.14
CA GLU A 99 12.26 5.85 3.34
C GLU A 99 13.47 5.04 3.82
N SER A 100 13.25 3.89 4.48
CA SER A 100 14.33 3.02 4.95
C SER A 100 15.18 2.45 3.81
N ILE A 101 14.62 2.35 2.62
CA ILE A 101 15.26 1.77 1.43
C ILE A 101 16.56 2.49 1.08
N THR A 102 16.60 3.80 1.21
CA THR A 102 17.79 4.61 0.91
C THR A 102 18.92 4.42 1.92
N HIS A 103 18.61 3.88 3.09
CA HIS A 103 19.59 3.56 4.14
C HIS A 103 20.16 2.13 4.02
N GLY A 104 19.70 1.35 3.05
CA GLY A 104 20.07 -0.03 2.84
C GLY A 104 19.14 -1.03 3.55
N TYR A 105 19.35 -2.31 3.30
CA TYR A 105 18.54 -3.38 3.88
C TYR A 105 18.66 -3.43 5.40
N SER A 106 17.53 -3.48 6.08
CA SER A 106 17.41 -3.69 7.52
C SER A 106 16.58 -4.95 7.80
N SER A 107 17.17 -5.91 8.51
CA SER A 107 16.45 -7.11 8.95
C SER A 107 15.30 -6.82 9.92
N GLU A 108 15.36 -5.72 10.65
CA GLU A 108 14.28 -5.27 11.53
C GLU A 108 13.08 -4.75 10.73
N VAL A 109 13.33 -3.91 9.73
CA VAL A 109 12.29 -3.40 8.80
C VAL A 109 11.66 -4.56 8.05
N ASP A 110 12.46 -5.51 7.58
CA ASP A 110 12.00 -6.70 6.88
C ASP A 110 11.10 -7.57 7.76
N ALA A 111 11.52 -7.85 9.01
CA ALA A 111 10.72 -8.59 9.97
C ALA A 111 9.40 -7.90 10.31
N LYS A 112 9.43 -6.58 10.45
CA LYS A 112 8.23 -5.75 10.68
C LYS A 112 7.27 -5.83 9.50
N GLN A 113 7.77 -5.63 8.29
CA GLN A 113 6.96 -5.73 7.06
C GLN A 113 6.33 -7.11 6.93
N LYS A 114 7.10 -8.18 7.15
CA LYS A 114 6.61 -9.56 7.13
C LYS A 114 5.48 -9.76 8.15
N ALA A 115 5.66 -9.30 9.38
CA ALA A 115 4.67 -9.45 10.44
C ALA A 115 3.37 -8.69 10.13
N ILE A 116 3.46 -7.47 9.62
CA ILE A 116 2.32 -6.64 9.22
C ILE A 116 1.55 -7.31 8.08
N TRP A 117 2.24 -7.68 6.97
CA TRP A 117 1.59 -8.32 5.84
C TRP A 117 0.96 -9.68 6.18
N THR A 118 1.59 -10.45 7.05
CA THR A 118 1.01 -11.72 7.52
C THR A 118 -0.33 -11.48 8.23
N GLN A 119 -0.45 -10.44 9.06
CA GLN A 119 -1.67 -10.12 9.79
C GLN A 119 -2.75 -9.57 8.84
N ILE A 120 -2.40 -8.64 7.95
CA ILE A 120 -3.32 -8.10 6.93
C ILE A 120 -3.86 -9.24 6.06
N ALA A 121 -2.97 -10.08 5.54
CA ALA A 121 -3.32 -11.17 4.65
C ALA A 121 -4.22 -12.21 5.33
N ASN A 122 -3.94 -12.58 6.58
CA ASN A 122 -4.80 -13.47 7.35
C ASN A 122 -6.19 -12.87 7.61
N LYS A 123 -6.24 -11.59 8.01
CA LYS A 123 -7.50 -10.90 8.29
C LYS A 123 -8.41 -10.81 7.08
N LEU A 124 -7.82 -10.56 5.92
CA LEU A 124 -8.55 -10.29 4.68
C LEU A 124 -8.64 -11.51 3.75
N ASN A 125 -8.19 -12.70 4.20
CA ASN A 125 -8.11 -13.91 3.38
C ASN A 125 -9.45 -14.35 2.76
N ALA A 126 -10.56 -14.10 3.46
CA ALA A 126 -11.89 -14.52 3.01
C ALA A 126 -12.41 -13.76 1.79
N TYR A 127 -11.86 -12.57 1.49
CA TYR A 127 -12.23 -11.81 0.30
C TYR A 127 -11.70 -12.47 -0.96
N ASP A 128 -12.50 -12.44 -2.02
CA ASP A 128 -12.19 -13.01 -3.33
C ASP A 128 -11.20 -12.18 -4.16
N GLU A 129 -11.17 -12.35 -5.46
CA GLU A 129 -10.28 -11.66 -6.40
C GLU A 129 -10.52 -10.15 -6.52
N HIS A 130 -11.60 -9.61 -5.99
CA HIS A 130 -11.83 -8.17 -5.95
C HIS A 130 -10.88 -7.45 -4.98
N LEU A 131 -10.24 -8.18 -4.05
CA LEU A 131 -9.22 -7.61 -3.17
C LEU A 131 -7.82 -7.87 -3.74
N LEU A 132 -7.03 -6.79 -3.88
CA LEU A 132 -5.63 -6.81 -4.24
C LEU A 132 -4.79 -6.21 -3.09
N PHE A 133 -3.53 -6.63 -2.98
CA PHE A 133 -2.58 -6.06 -2.04
C PHE A 133 -1.44 -5.38 -2.79
N ALA A 134 -1.05 -4.17 -2.35
CA ALA A 134 0.09 -3.43 -2.85
C ALA A 134 1.16 -3.29 -1.76
N GLY A 135 2.37 -3.78 -2.03
CA GLY A 135 3.40 -4.01 -1.01
C GLY A 135 3.85 -2.77 -0.26
N CYS A 136 3.94 -1.65 -0.97
CA CYS A 136 4.38 -0.35 -0.48
C CYS A 136 3.62 0.75 -1.22
N ASN A 137 3.95 2.03 -0.99
CA ASN A 137 3.44 3.16 -1.76
C ASN A 137 4.48 3.67 -2.76
N GLU A 138 5.52 4.38 -2.31
CA GLU A 138 6.53 5.02 -3.18
C GLU A 138 7.96 4.71 -2.66
N PRO A 139 8.47 3.50 -2.86
CA PRO A 139 9.75 3.07 -2.30
C PRO A 139 10.91 3.93 -2.77
N GLY A 140 11.68 4.50 -1.82
CA GLY A 140 12.79 5.41 -2.11
C GLY A 140 12.35 6.85 -2.39
N GLN A 141 11.21 7.29 -1.85
CA GLN A 141 10.65 8.63 -2.05
C GLN A 141 11.62 9.75 -1.67
N GLN A 142 12.37 9.61 -0.59
CA GLN A 142 13.32 10.65 -0.14
C GLN A 142 14.31 11.07 -1.22
N ASP A 143 14.74 10.13 -2.07
CA ASP A 143 15.68 10.39 -3.16
C ASP A 143 14.97 10.55 -4.52
N GLN A 144 13.65 10.68 -4.52
CA GLN A 144 12.83 10.83 -5.73
C GLN A 144 13.17 9.79 -6.81
N GLY A 145 13.42 8.55 -6.39
CA GLY A 145 13.80 7.46 -7.27
C GLY A 145 15.24 7.53 -7.79
N ASN A 146 16.05 8.52 -7.37
CA ASN A 146 17.48 8.56 -7.68
C ASN A 146 18.28 7.60 -6.80
N VAL A 147 17.77 6.40 -6.66
CA VAL A 147 18.36 5.32 -5.85
C VAL A 147 19.43 4.60 -6.68
N GLY A 148 20.56 4.29 -6.06
CA GLY A 148 21.58 3.46 -6.69
C GLY A 148 21.15 1.99 -6.79
N THR A 149 21.92 1.18 -7.51
CA THR A 149 21.65 -0.26 -7.71
C THR A 149 21.44 -0.99 -6.37
N SER A 150 22.18 -0.62 -5.33
CA SER A 150 22.02 -1.23 -3.99
C SER A 150 20.64 -0.99 -3.38
N ALA A 151 20.01 0.15 -3.65
CA ALA A 151 18.66 0.43 -3.16
C ALA A 151 17.59 -0.33 -3.95
N ILE A 152 17.81 -0.57 -5.24
CA ILE A 152 16.95 -1.46 -6.05
C ILE A 152 16.98 -2.87 -5.48
N ASP A 153 18.16 -3.38 -5.10
CA ASP A 153 18.29 -4.68 -4.45
C ASP A 153 17.53 -4.74 -3.10
N VAL A 154 17.46 -3.61 -2.37
CA VAL A 154 16.68 -3.49 -1.12
C VAL A 154 15.18 -3.52 -1.41
N ILE A 155 14.72 -2.77 -2.42
CA ILE A 155 13.32 -2.81 -2.87
C ILE A 155 12.91 -4.24 -3.19
N LEU A 156 13.68 -4.94 -4.03
CA LEU A 156 13.40 -6.31 -4.42
C LEU A 156 13.33 -7.28 -3.23
N LYS A 157 14.19 -7.11 -2.21
CA LYS A 157 14.13 -7.93 -1.00
C LYS A 157 12.85 -7.70 -0.22
N TYR A 158 12.47 -6.44 0.00
CA TYR A 158 11.24 -6.13 0.73
C TYR A 158 9.99 -6.58 -0.04
N GLU A 159 9.97 -6.44 -1.35
CA GLU A 159 8.88 -6.95 -2.17
C GLU A 159 8.80 -8.48 -2.16
N GLN A 160 9.95 -9.17 -2.17
CA GLN A 160 9.95 -10.62 -2.03
C GLN A 160 9.40 -11.04 -0.66
N THR A 161 9.79 -10.33 0.41
CA THR A 161 9.23 -10.57 1.75
C THR A 161 7.71 -10.36 1.79
N PHE A 162 7.21 -9.32 1.14
CA PHE A 162 5.76 -9.08 1.00
C PHE A 162 5.06 -10.25 0.29
N ILE A 163 5.56 -10.65 -0.88
CA ILE A 163 4.98 -11.74 -1.66
C ILE A 163 4.96 -13.03 -0.83
N ASP A 164 6.09 -13.40 -0.27
CA ASP A 164 6.24 -14.63 0.51
C ASP A 164 5.33 -14.64 1.74
N ALA A 165 5.23 -13.51 2.44
CA ALA A 165 4.36 -13.37 3.62
C ALA A 165 2.88 -13.56 3.25
N VAL A 166 2.42 -12.95 2.16
CA VAL A 166 1.04 -13.09 1.71
C VAL A 166 0.77 -14.52 1.22
N ARG A 167 1.62 -15.08 0.37
CA ARG A 167 1.46 -16.44 -0.17
C ARG A 167 1.43 -17.51 0.94
N ALA A 168 2.26 -17.36 1.97
CA ALA A 168 2.32 -18.28 3.10
C ALA A 168 1.02 -18.38 3.90
N THR A 169 0.12 -17.41 3.82
CA THR A 169 -1.19 -17.45 4.50
C THR A 169 -2.20 -18.39 3.81
N GLY A 170 -1.95 -18.80 2.59
CA GLY A 170 -2.82 -19.73 1.85
C GLY A 170 -4.22 -19.21 1.55
N GLY A 171 -5.18 -20.10 1.36
CA GLY A 171 -6.56 -19.72 1.03
C GLY A 171 -6.64 -18.90 -0.26
N ASN A 172 -7.45 -17.83 -0.28
CA ASN A 172 -7.54 -16.93 -1.44
C ASN A 172 -6.23 -16.18 -1.71
N ASN A 173 -5.38 -16.01 -0.70
CA ASN A 173 -4.10 -15.34 -0.86
C ASN A 173 -3.07 -16.18 -1.62
N ALA A 174 -3.26 -17.49 -1.73
CA ALA A 174 -2.40 -18.36 -2.53
C ALA A 174 -2.35 -17.94 -4.02
N SER A 175 -3.42 -17.31 -4.52
CA SER A 175 -3.51 -16.87 -5.92
C SER A 175 -3.98 -15.42 -6.09
N ARG A 176 -4.03 -14.65 -5.00
CA ARG A 176 -4.39 -13.23 -5.02
C ARG A 176 -3.44 -12.43 -5.90
N CYS A 177 -3.96 -11.49 -6.68
CA CYS A 177 -3.12 -10.55 -7.41
C CYS A 177 -2.41 -9.61 -6.43
N LEU A 178 -1.08 -9.50 -6.55
CA LEU A 178 -0.23 -8.65 -5.74
C LEU A 178 0.37 -7.55 -6.62
N ILE A 179 0.57 -6.38 -6.03
CA ILE A 179 1.06 -5.20 -6.70
C ILE A 179 2.41 -4.82 -6.07
N VAL A 180 3.43 -4.70 -6.92
CA VAL A 180 4.79 -4.32 -6.55
C VAL A 180 5.15 -2.98 -7.16
N GLN A 181 6.11 -2.27 -6.60
CA GLN A 181 6.47 -0.92 -6.97
C GLN A 181 7.93 -0.81 -7.37
N GLY A 182 8.22 -0.27 -8.54
CA GLY A 182 9.57 0.17 -8.88
C GLY A 182 10.01 1.41 -8.09
N PRO A 183 11.27 1.85 -8.22
CA PRO A 183 11.82 2.97 -7.46
C PRO A 183 10.96 4.23 -7.57
N TYR A 184 10.45 4.72 -6.44
CA TYR A 184 9.57 5.89 -6.33
C TYR A 184 8.33 5.82 -7.23
N THR A 185 7.91 4.61 -7.63
CA THR A 185 6.85 4.41 -8.64
C THR A 185 7.04 5.20 -9.94
N ASN A 186 8.26 5.69 -10.18
CA ASN A 186 8.60 6.44 -11.38
C ASN A 186 8.65 5.52 -12.60
N ILE A 187 7.95 5.89 -13.68
CA ILE A 187 7.83 5.07 -14.90
C ILE A 187 9.20 4.77 -15.51
N ASP A 188 10.02 5.80 -15.72
CA ASP A 188 11.31 5.65 -16.40
C ASP A 188 12.27 4.79 -15.57
N LYS A 189 12.33 5.00 -14.27
CA LYS A 189 13.13 4.19 -13.34
C LYS A 189 12.64 2.74 -13.31
N THR A 190 11.34 2.54 -13.29
CA THR A 190 10.74 1.20 -13.29
C THR A 190 11.06 0.46 -14.58
N VAL A 191 10.97 1.13 -15.75
CA VAL A 191 11.26 0.49 -17.03
C VAL A 191 12.75 0.20 -17.23
N ASN A 192 13.62 1.11 -16.77
CA ASN A 192 15.06 1.01 -17.07
C ASN A 192 15.84 0.19 -16.05
N ASP A 193 15.47 0.26 -14.78
CA ASP A 193 16.33 -0.17 -13.67
C ASP A 193 15.71 -1.29 -12.83
N TYR A 194 14.40 -1.54 -12.95
CA TYR A 194 13.69 -2.48 -12.09
C TYR A 194 13.44 -3.83 -12.78
N THR A 195 13.51 -4.89 -12.00
CA THR A 195 13.14 -6.24 -12.43
C THR A 195 12.06 -6.80 -11.52
N MET A 196 11.15 -7.60 -12.06
CA MET A 196 10.09 -8.21 -11.26
C MET A 196 10.66 -9.15 -10.19
N PRO A 197 10.16 -9.09 -8.95
CA PRO A 197 10.44 -10.12 -7.96
C PRO A 197 9.86 -11.46 -8.40
N LYS A 198 10.20 -12.53 -7.69
CA LYS A 198 9.73 -13.87 -8.01
C LYS A 198 8.39 -14.16 -7.35
N ASP A 199 7.46 -14.73 -8.13
CA ASP A 199 6.24 -15.33 -7.59
C ASP A 199 6.10 -16.72 -8.25
N GLU A 200 5.82 -17.75 -7.45
CA GLU A 200 5.56 -19.09 -7.98
C GLU A 200 4.20 -19.20 -8.65
N VAL A 201 3.33 -18.20 -8.44
CA VAL A 201 2.00 -18.14 -9.04
C VAL A 201 2.05 -17.29 -10.31
N PRO A 202 1.92 -17.90 -11.49
CA PRO A 202 2.04 -17.16 -12.75
C PRO A 202 0.92 -16.13 -12.91
N ASP A 203 1.25 -15.00 -13.53
CA ASP A 203 0.30 -13.94 -13.91
C ASP A 203 -0.49 -13.36 -12.72
N ARG A 204 0.15 -13.27 -11.55
CA ARG A 204 -0.44 -12.71 -10.33
C ARG A 204 0.35 -11.53 -9.74
N LEU A 205 1.35 -11.01 -10.46
CA LEU A 205 2.02 -9.76 -10.11
C LEU A 205 1.66 -8.66 -11.10
N MET A 206 1.41 -7.47 -10.57
CA MET A 206 1.22 -6.22 -11.30
C MET A 206 2.28 -5.22 -10.83
N VAL A 207 2.72 -4.32 -11.71
CA VAL A 207 3.59 -3.20 -11.35
C VAL A 207 2.76 -1.94 -11.25
N GLU A 208 2.89 -1.23 -10.11
CA GLU A 208 2.30 0.09 -9.90
C GLU A 208 3.31 1.17 -10.28
N VAL A 209 2.83 2.15 -11.03
CA VAL A 209 3.56 3.39 -11.30
C VAL A 209 2.65 4.58 -11.02
N HIS A 210 3.24 5.67 -10.53
CA HIS A 210 2.54 6.93 -10.31
C HIS A 210 2.91 7.91 -11.41
N PHE A 211 1.91 8.59 -11.97
CA PHE A 211 2.08 9.47 -13.10
C PHE A 211 1.59 10.88 -12.77
N TYR A 212 2.53 11.79 -12.58
CA TYR A 212 2.27 13.18 -12.20
C TYR A 212 2.60 14.19 -13.30
N ASP A 213 2.78 13.73 -14.54
CA ASP A 213 3.04 14.63 -15.67
C ASP A 213 1.75 15.13 -16.32
N PRO A 214 1.70 16.39 -16.76
CA PRO A 214 2.75 17.40 -16.53
C PRO A 214 2.67 17.99 -15.11
N TYR A 215 3.82 18.32 -14.50
CA TYR A 215 3.94 18.91 -13.16
C TYR A 215 2.99 20.10 -12.95
N GLN A 216 2.85 20.95 -13.96
CA GLN A 216 1.99 22.14 -13.91
C GLN A 216 0.50 21.83 -13.70
N PHE A 217 0.08 20.62 -14.05
CA PHE A 217 -1.31 20.19 -13.89
C PHE A 217 -1.55 19.47 -12.58
N THR A 218 -0.56 18.69 -12.12
CA THR A 218 -0.76 17.75 -11.03
C THR A 218 -0.19 18.21 -9.69
N MET A 219 0.94 18.92 -9.71
CA MET A 219 1.75 19.18 -8.51
C MET A 219 2.01 20.66 -8.26
N MET A 220 1.88 21.54 -9.27
CA MET A 220 2.19 22.97 -9.13
C MET A 220 1.23 23.66 -8.17
N ASN A 221 1.80 24.35 -7.19
CA ASN A 221 1.02 25.14 -6.26
C ASN A 221 0.61 26.49 -6.86
N HIS A 222 -0.45 27.08 -6.34
CA HIS A 222 -0.98 28.38 -6.75
C HIS A 222 0.10 29.49 -6.77
N ASP A 223 1.07 29.41 -5.87
CA ASP A 223 2.12 30.46 -5.72
C ASP A 223 3.34 30.23 -6.64
N GLU A 224 3.33 29.21 -7.48
CA GLU A 224 4.44 28.88 -8.41
C GLU A 224 4.21 29.42 -9.84
N THR A 225 3.14 30.23 -10.06
CA THR A 225 2.76 30.80 -11.37
C THR A 225 3.45 32.12 -11.69
#